data_9ae99362499e4db634518189b7478c30
#
_entry.id   9ae99362499e4db634518189b7478c30
#
_cell.length_a   1.000
_cell.length_b   1.000
_cell.length_c   1.000
_cell.angle_alpha   90.00
_cell.angle_beta   90.00
_cell.angle_gamma   90.00
#
_symmetry.space_group_name_H-M   'P 1'
#
loop_
_entity.id
_entity.type
_entity.pdbx_description
1 polymer ?
#
loop_
_entity_poly.entity_id
_entity_poly.type
_entity_poly.pdbx_seq_one_letter_code
_entity_poly.pdbx_strand_id
1 'polypeptide(L)'
;MDKLKFLLTTSLLFALTITTFGQTIPHRDKYVAPAVCDLLIVGGTVVTMDGGRRVIEDGAVAIKDGKILKVGPRAVVTKNLTAKRTVNAAGKAVIPGLINTHTHAAMSLFRGISDDLDLNDWLTKFIFPAEAKNVNEQFVRAGTRLGL
;
A
#
# COMPACT_ATOMS: atom_id res chain seq x y z
N MET A 1 71.02 -66.80 -44.20
CA MET A 1 70.60 -65.67 -45.06
C MET A 1 69.12 -65.55 -44.84
N ASP A 2 68.72 -64.92 -43.69
CA ASP A 2 67.37 -64.97 -43.18
C ASP A 2 66.70 -63.61 -43.27
N LYS A 3 65.50 -63.61 -43.84
CA LYS A 3 64.70 -62.44 -43.99
C LYS A 3 63.86 -62.24 -42.75
N LEU A 4 64.25 -61.29 -41.98
CA LEU A 4 63.49 -60.85 -40.78
C LEU A 4 62.16 -60.25 -41.22
N LYS A 5 61.07 -60.91 -40.86
CA LYS A 5 59.70 -60.40 -41.09
C LYS A 5 59.35 -59.40 -39.99
N PHE A 6 59.20 -58.18 -40.41
CA PHE A 6 58.73 -57.10 -39.55
C PHE A 6 57.22 -57.20 -39.45
N LEU A 7 56.67 -57.54 -38.26
CA LEU A 7 55.25 -57.56 -37.98
C LEU A 7 54.85 -56.18 -37.45
N LEU A 8 54.17 -55.38 -38.26
CA LEU A 8 53.55 -54.16 -37.82
C LEU A 8 52.25 -54.53 -37.14
N THR A 9 52.19 -54.37 -35.79
CA THR A 9 51.00 -54.39 -35.05
C THR A 9 50.39 -52.95 -34.98
N THR A 10 49.38 -52.70 -35.78
CA THR A 10 48.60 -51.46 -35.72
C THR A 10 47.65 -51.52 -34.48
N SER A 11 48.05 -50.82 -33.41
CA SER A 11 47.21 -50.61 -32.30
C SER A 11 46.16 -49.53 -32.65
N LEU A 12 44.94 -49.95 -32.86
CA LEU A 12 43.77 -49.04 -33.04
C LEU A 12 43.38 -48.50 -31.71
N LEU A 13 43.83 -47.28 -31.36
CA LEU A 13 43.27 -46.52 -30.18
C LEU A 13 41.89 -46.03 -30.52
N PHE A 14 40.88 -46.68 -29.94
CA PHE A 14 39.51 -46.20 -29.95
C PHE A 14 39.37 -45.11 -28.87
N ALA A 15 39.52 -43.85 -29.26
CA ALA A 15 39.26 -42.74 -28.36
C ALA A 15 37.74 -42.60 -28.14
N LEU A 16 37.26 -43.10 -26.98
CA LEU A 16 35.90 -42.96 -26.54
C LEU A 16 35.70 -41.51 -26.05
N THR A 17 35.26 -40.61 -26.92
CA THR A 17 34.84 -39.26 -26.52
C THR A 17 33.52 -39.34 -25.75
N ILE A 18 33.60 -39.30 -24.42
CA ILE A 18 32.45 -39.12 -23.57
C ILE A 18 31.99 -37.66 -23.70
N THR A 19 31.04 -37.38 -24.57
CA THR A 19 30.30 -36.13 -24.57
C THR A 19 29.42 -36.10 -23.35
N THR A 20 29.90 -35.47 -22.28
CA THR A 20 29.03 -35.10 -21.13
C THR A 20 28.02 -34.06 -21.62
N PHE A 21 26.82 -34.52 -21.92
CA PHE A 21 25.68 -33.63 -22.02
C PHE A 21 25.51 -32.98 -20.65
N GLY A 22 26.01 -31.74 -20.52
CA GLY A 22 25.69 -30.91 -19.35
C GLY A 22 24.20 -30.66 -19.33
N GLN A 23 23.45 -31.49 -18.60
CA GLN A 23 22.07 -31.17 -18.22
C GLN A 23 22.16 -29.95 -17.35
N THR A 24 21.90 -28.76 -17.90
CA THR A 24 21.56 -27.59 -17.11
C THR A 24 20.25 -27.92 -16.38
N ILE A 25 20.40 -28.34 -15.14
CA ILE A 25 19.22 -28.47 -14.23
C ILE A 25 18.60 -27.09 -14.22
N PRO A 26 17.33 -26.91 -14.70
CA PRO A 26 16.69 -25.61 -14.64
C PRO A 26 16.71 -25.19 -13.19
N HIS A 27 17.24 -24.00 -12.92
CA HIS A 27 17.27 -23.40 -11.60
C HIS A 27 15.81 -23.36 -11.13
N ARG A 28 15.46 -24.23 -10.19
CA ARG A 28 14.14 -24.27 -9.62
C ARG A 28 13.99 -22.94 -8.88
N ASP A 29 13.32 -21.99 -9.52
CA ASP A 29 12.98 -20.73 -8.87
C ASP A 29 12.44 -21.06 -7.49
N LYS A 30 13.11 -20.55 -6.46
CA LYS A 30 12.69 -20.80 -5.09
C LYS A 30 11.25 -20.34 -4.98
N TYR A 31 10.34 -21.28 -4.75
CA TYR A 31 8.93 -20.93 -4.49
C TYR A 31 8.91 -19.98 -3.31
N VAL A 32 8.63 -18.72 -3.58
CA VAL A 32 8.41 -17.70 -2.56
C VAL A 32 6.90 -17.73 -2.25
N ALA A 33 6.55 -18.17 -1.07
CA ALA A 33 5.16 -18.16 -0.65
C ALA A 33 4.58 -16.74 -0.77
N PRO A 34 3.34 -16.61 -1.27
CA PRO A 34 2.71 -15.29 -1.38
C PRO A 34 2.69 -14.59 -0.02
N ALA A 35 3.07 -13.32 -0.01
CA ALA A 35 2.89 -12.50 1.18
C ALA A 35 1.39 -12.31 1.45
N VAL A 36 0.99 -12.28 2.74
CA VAL A 36 -0.41 -12.11 3.13
C VAL A 36 -0.60 -10.70 3.68
N CYS A 37 -1.58 -9.96 3.14
CA CYS A 37 -2.06 -8.69 3.70
C CYS A 37 -3.49 -8.84 4.26
N ASP A 38 -3.88 -7.90 5.12
CA ASP A 38 -5.21 -7.95 5.75
C ASP A 38 -6.28 -7.38 4.82
N LEU A 39 -5.94 -6.30 4.13
CA LEU A 39 -6.83 -5.61 3.21
C LEU A 39 -6.08 -5.22 1.93
N LEU A 40 -6.71 -5.47 0.80
CA LEU A 40 -6.24 -5.06 -0.52
C LEU A 40 -7.33 -4.24 -1.21
N ILE A 41 -7.03 -3.00 -1.58
CA ILE A 41 -7.90 -2.13 -2.36
C ILE A 41 -7.38 -2.15 -3.79
N VAL A 42 -8.23 -2.40 -4.78
CA VAL A 42 -7.82 -2.57 -6.19
C VAL A 42 -8.73 -1.85 -7.18
N GLY A 43 -8.17 -1.47 -8.31
CA GLY A 43 -8.90 -1.04 -9.52
C GLY A 43 -9.36 0.42 -9.48
N GLY A 44 -9.02 1.18 -8.45
CA GLY A 44 -9.31 2.61 -8.39
C GLY A 44 -8.16 3.47 -8.90
N THR A 45 -8.44 4.77 -9.10
CA THR A 45 -7.41 5.78 -9.29
C THR A 45 -6.80 6.15 -7.94
N VAL A 46 -5.58 5.68 -7.68
CA VAL A 46 -4.87 5.97 -6.42
C VAL A 46 -4.11 7.27 -6.55
N VAL A 47 -4.46 8.27 -5.72
CA VAL A 47 -3.73 9.55 -5.59
C VAL A 47 -2.93 9.48 -4.30
N THR A 48 -1.61 9.43 -4.40
CA THR A 48 -0.76 9.10 -3.24
C THR A 48 -0.61 10.25 -2.25
N MET A 49 -0.78 11.50 -2.69
CA MET A 49 -0.60 12.72 -1.89
C MET A 49 0.76 12.78 -1.16
N ASP A 50 1.72 11.93 -1.56
CA ASP A 50 3.09 11.94 -1.08
C ASP A 50 3.94 13.00 -1.84
N GLY A 51 5.21 13.14 -1.48
CA GLY A 51 6.13 14.05 -2.16
C GLY A 51 6.25 13.82 -3.67
N GLY A 52 5.97 12.61 -4.15
CA GLY A 52 5.94 12.26 -5.56
C GLY A 52 4.64 12.62 -6.27
N ARG A 53 3.57 12.97 -5.55
CA ARG A 53 2.24 13.35 -6.06
C ARG A 53 1.74 12.46 -7.19
N ARG A 54 1.93 11.15 -7.05
CA ARG A 54 1.60 10.18 -8.10
C ARG A 54 0.11 9.97 -8.20
N VAL A 55 -0.37 9.87 -9.45
CA VAL A 55 -1.73 9.43 -9.79
C VAL A 55 -1.60 8.11 -10.54
N ILE A 56 -2.22 7.05 -10.03
CA ILE A 56 -2.09 5.68 -10.55
C ILE A 56 -3.50 5.20 -10.92
N GLU A 57 -3.81 5.17 -12.21
CA GLU A 57 -5.18 4.93 -12.73
C GLU A 57 -5.72 3.54 -12.36
N ASP A 58 -5.01 2.47 -12.61
CA ASP A 58 -5.38 1.12 -12.17
C ASP A 58 -4.51 0.76 -10.97
N GLY A 59 -4.73 1.47 -9.88
CA GLY A 59 -3.93 1.37 -8.68
C GLY A 59 -4.41 0.28 -7.72
N ALA A 60 -3.51 -0.07 -6.81
CA ALA A 60 -3.84 -0.88 -5.66
C ALA A 60 -3.09 -0.43 -4.41
N VAL A 61 -3.71 -0.65 -3.26
CA VAL A 61 -3.14 -0.41 -1.93
C VAL A 61 -3.28 -1.68 -1.10
N ALA A 62 -2.17 -2.22 -0.65
CA ALA A 62 -2.12 -3.35 0.27
C ALA A 62 -1.86 -2.85 1.69
N ILE A 63 -2.64 -3.35 2.64
CA ILE A 63 -2.61 -2.94 4.04
C ILE A 63 -2.39 -4.17 4.90
N LYS A 64 -1.45 -4.07 5.86
CA LYS A 64 -1.16 -5.10 6.84
C LYS A 64 -0.91 -4.46 8.20
N ASP A 65 -1.49 -5.05 9.24
CA ASP A 65 -1.35 -4.58 10.63
C ASP A 65 -1.63 -3.07 10.78
N GLY A 66 -2.67 -2.57 10.09
CA GLY A 66 -3.08 -1.17 10.09
C GLY A 66 -2.15 -0.21 9.35
N LYS A 67 -1.14 -0.70 8.64
CA LYS A 67 -0.17 0.12 7.89
C LYS A 67 -0.22 -0.19 6.40
N ILE A 68 0.09 0.83 5.58
CA ILE A 68 0.26 0.64 4.14
C ILE A 68 1.51 -0.20 3.91
N LEU A 69 1.33 -1.41 3.38
CA LEU A 69 2.41 -2.32 3.02
C LEU A 69 2.98 -1.98 1.63
N LYS A 70 2.10 -1.70 0.67
CA LYS A 70 2.47 -1.45 -0.71
C LYS A 70 1.42 -0.59 -1.41
N VAL A 71 1.84 0.33 -2.27
CA VAL A 71 0.98 1.13 -3.13
C VAL A 71 1.62 1.23 -4.51
N GLY A 72 0.82 1.11 -5.57
CA GLY A 72 1.33 1.16 -6.94
C GLY A 72 0.31 0.64 -7.96
N PRO A 73 0.74 0.41 -9.20
CA PRO A 73 -0.07 -0.24 -10.23
C PRO A 73 -0.57 -1.61 -9.73
N ARG A 74 -1.83 -1.93 -10.00
CA ARG A 74 -2.46 -3.17 -9.52
C ARG A 74 -1.61 -4.41 -9.82
N ALA A 75 -1.16 -4.57 -11.05
CA ALA A 75 -0.35 -5.73 -11.45
C ALA A 75 0.94 -5.90 -10.63
N VAL A 76 1.53 -4.78 -10.17
CA VAL A 76 2.75 -4.79 -9.36
C VAL A 76 2.45 -5.10 -7.89
N VAL A 77 1.39 -4.49 -7.36
CA VAL A 77 1.02 -4.65 -5.94
C VAL A 77 0.51 -6.07 -5.67
N THR A 78 -0.29 -6.63 -6.58
CA THR A 78 -0.91 -7.95 -6.40
C THR A 78 0.03 -9.11 -6.72
N LYS A 79 1.19 -8.86 -7.34
CA LYS A 79 2.15 -9.91 -7.65
C LYS A 79 2.66 -10.58 -6.38
N ASN A 80 2.44 -11.90 -6.27
CA ASN A 80 2.80 -12.73 -5.10
C ASN A 80 2.21 -12.19 -3.78
N LEU A 81 0.98 -11.67 -3.82
CA LEU A 81 0.28 -11.15 -2.66
C LEU A 81 -1.11 -11.80 -2.56
N THR A 82 -1.45 -12.30 -1.38
CA THR A 82 -2.80 -12.77 -1.03
C THR A 82 -3.41 -11.85 0.01
N ALA A 83 -4.70 -11.56 -0.10
CA ALA A 83 -5.40 -10.69 0.82
C ALA A 83 -6.48 -11.44 1.59
N LYS A 84 -6.62 -11.18 2.89
CA LYS A 84 -7.75 -11.70 3.69
C LYS A 84 -9.08 -11.08 3.24
N ARG A 85 -9.05 -9.80 2.83
CA ARG A 85 -10.19 -9.05 2.32
C ARG A 85 -9.76 -8.17 1.14
N THR A 86 -10.59 -8.14 0.09
CA THR A 86 -10.38 -7.26 -1.07
C THR A 86 -11.55 -6.31 -1.24
N VAL A 87 -11.24 -5.04 -1.52
CA VAL A 87 -12.21 -3.99 -1.86
C VAL A 87 -11.99 -3.58 -3.31
N ASN A 88 -13.02 -3.71 -4.12
CA ASN A 88 -13.02 -3.20 -5.48
C ASN A 88 -13.34 -1.70 -5.47
N ALA A 89 -12.40 -0.89 -5.95
CA ALA A 89 -12.50 0.57 -6.06
C ALA A 89 -12.64 1.04 -7.52
N ALA A 90 -13.05 0.17 -8.44
CA ALA A 90 -13.25 0.53 -9.85
C ALA A 90 -14.16 1.76 -9.98
N GLY A 91 -13.75 2.75 -10.76
CA GLY A 91 -14.47 4.01 -10.95
C GLY A 91 -14.42 4.97 -9.74
N LYS A 92 -13.57 4.70 -8.74
CA LYS A 92 -13.42 5.52 -7.53
C LYS A 92 -12.00 6.06 -7.39
N ALA A 93 -11.88 7.21 -6.72
CA ALA A 93 -10.59 7.70 -6.24
C ALA A 93 -10.26 7.05 -4.88
N VAL A 94 -9.01 6.63 -4.72
CA VAL A 94 -8.44 6.16 -3.46
C VAL A 94 -7.40 7.19 -3.02
N ILE A 95 -7.69 7.86 -1.92
CA ILE A 95 -6.86 8.94 -1.37
C ILE A 95 -6.51 8.63 0.10
N PRO A 96 -5.45 9.21 0.67
CA PRO A 96 -5.25 9.21 2.11
C PRO A 96 -6.43 9.85 2.83
N GLY A 97 -6.66 9.43 4.09
CA GLY A 97 -7.68 10.05 4.92
C GLY A 97 -7.45 11.57 5.05
N LEU A 98 -8.54 12.31 4.94
CA LEU A 98 -8.47 13.76 5.07
C LEU A 98 -8.22 14.15 6.53
N ILE A 99 -7.37 15.14 6.74
CA ILE A 99 -7.11 15.72 8.05
C ILE A 99 -7.84 17.06 8.08
N ASN A 100 -8.86 17.15 8.94
CA ASN A 100 -9.56 18.41 9.19
C ASN A 100 -8.76 19.21 10.23
N THR A 101 -8.19 20.32 9.80
CA THR A 101 -7.41 21.21 10.67
C THR A 101 -8.23 22.41 11.17
N HIS A 102 -9.49 22.54 10.74
CA HIS A 102 -10.40 23.60 11.19
C HIS A 102 -11.79 23.00 11.43
N THR A 103 -12.26 23.09 12.67
CA THR A 103 -13.58 22.57 13.05
C THR A 103 -14.17 23.36 14.21
N HIS A 104 -15.49 23.48 14.22
CA HIS A 104 -16.28 24.01 15.33
C HIS A 104 -17.01 22.92 16.12
N ALA A 105 -16.59 21.66 16.01
CA ALA A 105 -17.26 20.54 16.66
C ALA A 105 -17.42 20.72 18.19
N ALA A 106 -16.43 21.34 18.85
CA ALA A 106 -16.54 21.63 20.28
C ALA A 106 -17.64 22.62 20.63
N MET A 107 -18.00 23.52 19.69
CA MET A 107 -19.08 24.51 19.89
C MET A 107 -20.49 23.89 19.89
N SER A 108 -20.62 22.59 19.64
CA SER A 108 -21.91 21.88 19.74
C SER A 108 -22.59 22.07 21.09
N LEU A 109 -21.82 22.37 22.15
CA LEU A 109 -22.38 22.72 23.47
C LEU A 109 -23.03 24.11 23.52
N PHE A 110 -22.72 24.99 22.57
CA PHE A 110 -23.33 26.30 22.43
C PHE A 110 -24.56 26.33 21.50
N ARG A 111 -25.01 25.17 21.05
CA ARG A 111 -26.15 25.04 20.16
C ARG A 111 -27.39 25.70 20.75
N GLY A 112 -28.01 26.61 19.98
CA GLY A 112 -29.20 27.36 20.40
C GLY A 112 -28.91 28.51 21.38
N ILE A 113 -27.65 28.90 21.56
CA ILE A 113 -27.34 30.02 22.48
C ILE A 113 -27.84 31.37 21.94
N SER A 114 -27.97 31.48 20.63
CA SER A 114 -28.44 32.68 19.97
C SER A 114 -28.70 32.40 18.50
N ASP A 115 -29.86 32.74 17.99
CA ASP A 115 -30.31 32.56 16.62
C ASP A 115 -30.71 33.93 15.99
N ASP A 116 -30.82 33.98 14.66
CA ASP A 116 -31.33 35.12 13.90
C ASP A 116 -30.58 36.45 14.09
N LEU A 117 -29.28 36.39 14.32
CA LEU A 117 -28.42 37.57 14.45
C LEU A 117 -27.45 37.68 13.28
N ASP A 118 -26.99 38.91 12.99
CA ASP A 118 -25.84 39.05 12.10
C ASP A 118 -24.58 38.45 12.74
N LEU A 119 -23.60 38.09 11.88
CA LEU A 119 -22.40 37.38 12.32
C LEU A 119 -21.61 38.15 13.40
N ASN A 120 -21.49 39.47 13.26
CA ASN A 120 -20.70 40.26 14.19
C ASN A 120 -21.35 40.32 15.57
N ASP A 121 -22.67 40.53 15.62
CA ASP A 121 -23.42 40.55 16.85
C ASP A 121 -23.45 39.18 17.53
N TRP A 122 -23.64 38.14 16.74
CA TRP A 122 -23.59 36.76 17.23
C TRP A 122 -22.24 36.45 17.87
N LEU A 123 -21.11 36.77 17.18
CA LEU A 123 -19.77 36.52 17.72
C LEU A 123 -19.48 37.37 18.95
N THR A 124 -19.67 38.70 18.88
CA THR A 124 -19.17 39.62 19.91
C THR A 124 -20.03 39.66 21.15
N LYS A 125 -21.37 39.51 21.00
CA LYS A 125 -22.29 39.60 22.13
C LYS A 125 -22.58 38.25 22.80
N PHE A 126 -22.42 37.15 22.09
CA PHE A 126 -22.83 35.84 22.58
C PHE A 126 -21.69 34.82 22.60
N ILE A 127 -21.07 34.54 21.45
CA ILE A 127 -20.10 33.44 21.33
C ILE A 127 -18.81 33.74 22.07
N PHE A 128 -18.13 34.84 21.78
CA PHE A 128 -16.89 35.17 22.45
C PHE A 128 -17.00 35.28 23.97
N PRO A 129 -18.03 35.92 24.54
CA PRO A 129 -18.25 35.91 25.99
C PRO A 129 -18.51 34.51 26.56
N ALA A 130 -19.27 33.67 25.82
CA ALA A 130 -19.55 32.29 26.25
C ALA A 130 -18.26 31.42 26.19
N GLU A 131 -17.47 31.57 25.15
CA GLU A 131 -16.21 30.87 25.03
C GLU A 131 -15.24 31.27 26.13
N ALA A 132 -15.04 32.57 26.35
CA ALA A 132 -14.13 33.06 27.37
C ALA A 132 -14.50 32.56 28.80
N LYS A 133 -15.77 32.30 29.05
CA LYS A 133 -16.27 31.80 30.35
C LYS A 133 -16.16 30.27 30.48
N ASN A 134 -16.38 29.52 29.41
CA ASN A 134 -16.69 28.10 29.51
C ASN A 134 -15.64 27.21 28.86
N VAL A 135 -14.84 27.69 27.88
CA VAL A 135 -13.93 26.84 27.12
C VAL A 135 -12.73 26.44 27.95
N ASN A 136 -12.62 25.16 28.16
CA ASN A 136 -11.48 24.49 28.79
C ASN A 136 -11.32 23.10 28.16
N GLU A 137 -10.34 22.33 28.59
CA GLU A 137 -10.09 20.99 28.03
C GLU A 137 -11.30 20.07 28.11
N GLN A 138 -12.05 20.09 29.23
CA GLN A 138 -13.22 19.26 29.42
C GLN A 138 -14.37 19.67 28.48
N PHE A 139 -14.58 20.98 28.33
CA PHE A 139 -15.55 21.54 27.38
C PHE A 139 -15.24 21.10 25.94
N VAL A 140 -13.99 21.29 25.49
CA VAL A 140 -13.58 20.89 24.14
C VAL A 140 -13.78 19.41 23.92
N ARG A 141 -13.37 18.58 24.88
CA ARG A 141 -13.52 17.12 24.80
C ARG A 141 -14.99 16.69 24.76
N ALA A 142 -15.82 17.24 25.59
CA ALA A 142 -17.26 16.92 25.66
C ALA A 142 -18.00 17.40 24.40
N GLY A 143 -17.77 18.66 23.99
CA GLY A 143 -18.39 19.25 22.81
C GLY A 143 -17.99 18.55 21.52
N THR A 144 -16.73 18.18 21.37
CA THR A 144 -16.25 17.40 20.21
C THR A 144 -16.92 16.03 20.16
N ARG A 145 -17.04 15.33 21.29
CA ARG A 145 -17.74 14.03 21.34
C ARG A 145 -19.23 14.13 20.98
N LEU A 146 -19.83 15.26 21.29
CA LEU A 146 -21.25 15.52 20.96
C LEU A 146 -21.40 15.87 19.46
N GLY A 147 -20.39 16.52 18.86
CA GLY A 147 -20.41 17.01 17.48
C GLY A 147 -19.97 15.99 16.42
N LEU A 148 -19.42 14.83 16.84
CA LEU A 148 -18.98 13.73 15.96
C LEU A 148 -20.01 12.59 15.96
#